data_70aa0e4de8d187cd954acb4feb9e4cb6
#
_entry.id   70aa0e4de8d187cd954acb4feb9e4cb6
#
_cell.length_a   1.000
_cell.length_b   1.000
_cell.length_c   1.000
_cell.angle_alpha   90.00
_cell.angle_beta   90.00
_cell.angle_gamma   90.00
#
_symmetry.space_group_name_H-M   'P 1'
#
loop_
_entity.id
_entity.type
_entity.pdbx_description
1 polymer ?
#
loop_
_entity_poly.entity_id
_entity_poly.type
_entity_poly.pdbx_seq_one_letter_code
_entity_poly.pdbx_strand_id
1 'polypeptide(L)'
;MMLGRAINGVQKFWAKDNKSNYSHSGFLIQGGDNAVSFEALWTNKTQNFYKAYRGTQVLIGRHKDMDHKIFVKGWNGVKHHLGKVYAGHRLLFFLIPPLAKYLNLGLAVCSELTAKFLYRAGLLDYWKGKNPDDIADMIHKWKNWEIIFEGVLKND
;
A
#
# COMPACT_ATOMS: atom_id res chain seq x y z
N MET A 1 6.65 -11.26 10.67
CA MET A 1 7.35 -12.03 9.62
C MET A 1 6.55 -13.19 9.03
N MET A 2 5.88 -14.04 9.82
CA MET A 2 5.04 -15.15 9.28
C MET A 2 3.82 -14.67 8.49
N LEU A 3 3.11 -13.65 8.97
CA LEU A 3 1.91 -13.12 8.30
C LEU A 3 2.21 -12.56 6.91
N GLY A 4 3.32 -11.84 6.75
CA GLY A 4 3.73 -11.31 5.45
C GLY A 4 4.03 -12.40 4.41
N ARG A 5 4.64 -13.52 4.83
CA ARG A 5 4.88 -14.67 3.95
C ARG A 5 3.59 -15.37 3.55
N ALA A 6 2.62 -15.49 4.46
CA ALA A 6 1.31 -16.05 4.16
C ALA A 6 0.54 -15.15 3.19
N ILE A 7 0.57 -13.83 3.39
CA ILE A 7 -0.05 -12.85 2.48
C ILE A 7 0.57 -12.94 1.09
N ASN A 8 1.91 -12.97 0.97
CA ASN A 8 2.59 -13.12 -0.32
C ASN A 8 2.25 -14.44 -1.01
N GLY A 9 2.14 -15.54 -0.25
CA GLY A 9 1.71 -16.84 -0.80
C GLY A 9 0.32 -16.81 -1.40
N VAL A 10 -0.63 -16.17 -0.71
CA VAL A 10 -2.01 -16.01 -1.21
C VAL A 10 -2.06 -15.06 -2.40
N GLN A 11 -1.34 -13.94 -2.35
CA GLN A 11 -1.27 -12.99 -3.47
C GLN A 11 -0.67 -13.63 -4.72
N LYS A 12 0.41 -14.41 -4.57
CA LYS A 12 1.04 -15.14 -5.67
C LYS A 12 0.06 -16.09 -6.37
N PHE A 13 -0.84 -16.73 -5.62
CA PHE A 13 -1.85 -17.62 -6.17
C PHE A 13 -2.88 -16.86 -7.02
N TRP A 14 -3.16 -15.59 -6.70
CA TRP A 14 -4.15 -14.76 -7.40
C TRP A 14 -3.54 -13.73 -8.36
N ALA A 15 -2.22 -13.57 -8.35
CA ALA A 15 -1.52 -12.65 -9.24
C ALA A 15 -1.59 -13.14 -10.69
N LYS A 16 -1.86 -12.24 -11.61
CA LYS A 16 -1.95 -12.55 -13.04
C LYS A 16 -0.66 -13.12 -13.63
N ASP A 17 0.47 -12.77 -13.03
CA ASP A 17 1.81 -13.20 -13.46
C ASP A 17 2.47 -14.23 -12.54
N ASN A 18 1.72 -14.76 -11.56
CA ASN A 18 2.21 -15.69 -10.53
C ASN A 18 3.41 -15.16 -9.72
N LYS A 19 3.60 -13.84 -9.68
CA LYS A 19 4.65 -13.17 -8.90
C LYS A 19 4.01 -12.21 -7.93
N SER A 20 4.38 -12.30 -6.65
CA SER A 20 4.04 -11.33 -5.63
C SER A 20 5.27 -11.03 -4.79
N ASN A 21 5.78 -9.82 -4.93
CA ASN A 21 6.98 -9.36 -4.23
C ASN A 21 6.65 -8.47 -3.04
N TYR A 22 5.44 -7.89 -3.01
CA TYR A 22 5.03 -6.91 -2.02
C TYR A 22 3.78 -7.35 -1.28
N SER A 23 3.83 -7.33 0.05
CA SER A 23 2.74 -7.74 0.94
C SER A 23 2.03 -6.58 1.62
N HIS A 24 2.57 -5.36 1.45
CA HIS A 24 2.08 -4.17 2.11
C HIS A 24 2.31 -2.94 1.25
N SER A 25 1.45 -1.95 1.38
CA SER A 25 1.63 -0.63 0.79
C SER A 25 1.15 0.49 1.73
N GLY A 26 1.71 1.66 1.54
CA GLY A 26 1.38 2.88 2.24
C GLY A 26 1.79 4.08 1.40
N PHE A 27 1.70 5.28 1.93
CA PHE A 27 2.24 6.46 1.27
C PHE A 27 2.97 7.37 2.26
N LEU A 28 3.99 8.05 1.75
CA LEU A 28 4.76 9.00 2.55
C LEU A 28 4.02 10.33 2.65
N ILE A 29 3.80 10.80 3.88
CA ILE A 29 3.24 12.14 4.16
C ILE A 29 4.34 13.17 4.40
N GLN A 30 5.55 12.71 4.67
CA GLN A 30 6.76 13.52 4.79
C GLN A 30 7.92 12.72 4.20
N GLY A 31 8.76 13.38 3.42
CA GLY A 31 9.98 12.80 2.86
C GLY A 31 11.23 13.24 3.61
N GLY A 32 12.43 12.93 3.05
CA GLY A 32 13.74 13.25 3.62
C GLY A 32 14.16 12.31 4.73
N ASP A 33 15.17 12.71 5.52
CA ASP A 33 15.81 11.86 6.55
C ASP A 33 14.87 11.38 7.66
N ASN A 34 13.79 12.14 7.90
CA ASN A 34 12.74 11.80 8.86
C ASN A 34 11.43 11.42 8.16
N ALA A 35 11.54 10.60 7.12
CA ALA A 35 10.35 10.18 6.35
C ALA A 35 9.28 9.55 7.26
N VAL A 36 8.05 9.99 7.07
CA VAL A 36 6.86 9.50 7.78
C VAL A 36 5.89 8.89 6.79
N SER A 37 5.52 7.65 7.02
CA SER A 37 4.49 6.95 6.26
C SER A 37 3.14 6.99 6.96
N PHE A 38 2.07 6.96 6.16
CA PHE A 38 0.71 6.67 6.60
C PHE A 38 0.28 5.33 6.03
N GLU A 39 -0.16 4.46 6.90
CA GLU A 39 -0.37 3.06 6.58
C GLU A 39 -1.57 2.48 7.30
N ALA A 40 -2.24 1.54 6.64
CA ALA A 40 -3.24 0.69 7.23
C ALA A 40 -2.60 -0.65 7.63
N LEU A 41 -2.40 -0.81 8.94
CA LEU A 41 -1.99 -2.06 9.58
C LEU A 41 -3.20 -2.62 10.34
N TRP A 42 -3.06 -2.92 11.65
CA TRP A 42 -4.21 -3.19 12.52
C TRP A 42 -5.02 -1.93 12.81
N THR A 43 -4.33 -0.79 12.86
CA THR A 43 -4.89 0.56 12.91
C THR A 43 -4.24 1.40 11.82
N ASN A 44 -4.99 2.37 11.30
CA ASN A 44 -4.42 3.37 10.41
C ASN A 44 -3.57 4.33 11.24
N LYS A 45 -2.27 4.33 10.99
CA LYS A 45 -1.30 5.11 11.75
C LYS A 45 -0.24 5.74 10.87
N THR A 46 0.39 6.76 11.44
CA THR A 46 1.66 7.28 10.92
C THR A 46 2.82 6.64 11.67
N GLN A 47 3.93 6.43 11.00
CA GLN A 47 5.16 5.92 11.63
C GLN A 47 6.40 6.41 10.90
N ASN A 48 7.54 6.41 11.60
CA ASN A 48 8.83 6.67 10.95
C ASN A 48 9.13 5.53 9.98
N PHE A 49 9.27 5.91 8.70
CA PHE A 49 9.42 4.96 7.60
C PHE A 49 10.70 4.14 7.72
N TYR A 50 11.84 4.79 7.92
CA TYR A 50 13.13 4.11 8.00
C TYR A 50 13.19 3.14 9.18
N LYS A 51 12.70 3.56 10.35
CA LYS A 51 12.65 2.70 11.54
C LYS A 51 11.76 1.48 11.33
N ALA A 52 10.63 1.64 10.64
CA ALA A 52 9.67 0.58 10.42
C ALA A 52 10.13 -0.46 9.39
N TYR A 53 10.88 -0.01 8.35
CA TYR A 53 11.23 -0.84 7.19
C TYR A 53 12.72 -1.12 7.06
N ARG A 54 13.51 -0.83 8.09
CA ARG A 54 14.94 -1.16 8.13
C ARG A 54 15.18 -2.64 7.81
N GLY A 55 16.10 -2.91 6.89
CA GLY A 55 16.45 -4.27 6.46
C GLY A 55 15.38 -4.97 5.63
N THR A 56 14.35 -4.26 5.15
CA THR A 56 13.32 -4.84 4.29
C THR A 56 13.44 -4.35 2.85
N GLN A 57 12.97 -5.18 1.91
CA GLN A 57 12.83 -4.80 0.51
C GLN A 57 11.68 -3.80 0.39
N VAL A 58 11.94 -2.65 -0.19
CA VAL A 58 10.93 -1.61 -0.44
C VAL A 58 10.99 -1.09 -1.87
N LEU A 59 9.85 -0.64 -2.37
CA LEU A 59 9.68 0.10 -3.61
C LEU A 59 9.03 1.44 -3.28
N ILE A 60 9.69 2.54 -3.64
CA ILE A 60 9.18 3.90 -3.47
C ILE A 60 9.00 4.51 -4.85
N GLY A 61 7.77 4.85 -5.18
CA GLY A 61 7.42 5.54 -6.41
C GLY A 61 6.82 6.92 -6.13
N ARG A 62 6.99 7.82 -7.09
CA ARG A 62 6.36 9.14 -7.13
C ARG A 62 5.56 9.29 -8.40
N HIS A 63 4.32 9.73 -8.28
CA HIS A 63 3.57 10.16 -9.46
C HIS A 63 4.08 11.53 -9.93
N LYS A 64 4.39 11.68 -11.22
CA LYS A 64 5.02 12.88 -11.78
C LYS A 64 4.18 14.15 -11.62
N ASP A 65 2.85 13.99 -11.64
CA ASP A 65 1.92 15.09 -11.45
C ASP A 65 1.63 15.41 -9.97
N MET A 66 2.25 14.67 -9.03
CA MET A 66 2.03 14.89 -7.60
C MET A 66 2.72 16.18 -7.15
N ASP A 67 1.95 17.22 -6.96
CA ASP A 67 2.35 18.45 -6.30
C ASP A 67 1.74 18.57 -4.88
N HIS A 68 2.06 19.63 -4.18
CA HIS A 68 1.54 19.86 -2.83
C HIS A 68 0.01 19.99 -2.81
N LYS A 69 -0.59 20.66 -3.79
CA LYS A 69 -2.05 20.87 -3.88
C LYS A 69 -2.79 19.54 -4.10
N ILE A 70 -2.28 18.72 -5.02
CA ILE A 70 -2.81 17.40 -5.33
C ILE A 70 -2.64 16.47 -4.12
N PHE A 71 -1.49 16.52 -3.45
CA PHE A 71 -1.25 15.77 -2.24
C PHE A 71 -2.25 16.13 -1.12
N VAL A 72 -2.44 17.42 -0.84
CA VAL A 72 -3.39 17.90 0.18
C VAL A 72 -4.83 17.46 -0.15
N LYS A 73 -5.23 17.48 -1.42
CA LYS A 73 -6.53 16.96 -1.86
C LYS A 73 -6.68 15.48 -1.54
N GLY A 74 -5.69 14.66 -1.88
CA GLY A 74 -5.65 13.23 -1.55
C GLY A 74 -5.69 12.98 -0.05
N TRP A 75 -4.83 13.69 0.71
CA TRP A 75 -4.76 13.60 2.16
C TRP A 75 -6.08 13.94 2.85
N ASN A 76 -6.73 15.03 2.48
CA ASN A 76 -8.03 15.42 3.02
C ASN A 76 -9.10 14.35 2.75
N GLY A 77 -8.97 13.60 1.67
CA GLY A 77 -9.86 12.49 1.34
C GLY A 77 -9.67 11.23 2.19
N VAL A 78 -8.53 11.08 2.89
CA VAL A 78 -8.19 9.86 3.64
C VAL A 78 -7.83 10.09 5.11
N LYS A 79 -7.45 11.30 5.53
CA LYS A 79 -7.00 11.60 6.91
C LYS A 79 -8.01 11.22 8.00
N HIS A 80 -9.31 11.21 7.67
CA HIS A 80 -10.36 10.81 8.61
C HIS A 80 -10.33 9.32 8.98
N HIS A 81 -9.53 8.53 8.28
CA HIS A 81 -9.26 7.13 8.62
C HIS A 81 -8.17 6.98 9.70
N LEU A 82 -7.41 8.04 10.01
CA LEU A 82 -6.37 8.01 11.03
C LEU A 82 -6.95 7.58 12.38
N GLY A 83 -6.27 6.64 13.05
CA GLY A 83 -6.67 6.09 14.35
C GLY A 83 -7.85 5.12 14.30
N LYS A 84 -8.52 4.95 13.17
CA LYS A 84 -9.60 3.95 13.06
C LYS A 84 -9.00 2.56 12.96
N VAL A 85 -9.59 1.64 13.72
CA VAL A 85 -9.28 0.21 13.58
C VAL A 85 -9.74 -0.20 12.19
N TYR A 86 -8.80 -0.60 11.38
CA TYR A 86 -9.15 -1.23 10.13
C TYR A 86 -9.64 -2.64 10.44
N ALA A 87 -10.76 -3.01 9.83
CA ALA A 87 -11.48 -4.25 10.12
C ALA A 87 -10.55 -5.49 10.09
N GLY A 88 -9.78 -5.70 11.16
CA GLY A 88 -8.86 -6.84 11.32
C GLY A 88 -9.57 -8.19 11.20
N HIS A 89 -10.89 -8.23 11.45
CA HIS A 89 -11.74 -9.39 11.14
C HIS A 89 -11.72 -9.73 9.64
N ARG A 90 -11.46 -8.78 8.74
CA ARG A 90 -11.26 -9.06 7.32
C ARG A 90 -10.00 -9.89 7.05
N LEU A 91 -8.96 -9.77 7.87
CA LEU A 91 -7.76 -10.61 7.74
C LEU A 91 -8.02 -12.09 8.05
N LEU A 92 -8.98 -12.40 8.92
CA LEU A 92 -9.35 -13.77 9.22
C LEU A 92 -10.00 -14.48 8.02
N PHE A 93 -10.67 -13.75 7.15
CA PHE A 93 -11.29 -14.33 5.95
C PHE A 93 -10.26 -14.69 4.86
N PHE A 94 -9.01 -14.20 4.94
CA PHE A 94 -7.94 -14.64 4.03
C PHE A 94 -7.49 -16.08 4.28
N LEU A 95 -7.78 -16.63 5.46
CA LEU A 95 -7.48 -18.02 5.78
C LEU A 95 -8.50 -18.99 5.15
N ILE A 96 -9.60 -18.48 4.59
CA ILE A 96 -10.67 -19.28 3.97
C ILE A 96 -10.87 -18.85 2.52
N PRO A 97 -10.08 -19.38 1.56
CA PRO A 97 -10.07 -18.94 0.15
C PRO A 97 -11.44 -18.88 -0.54
N PRO A 98 -12.37 -19.84 -0.35
CA PRO A 98 -13.66 -19.76 -1.01
C PRO A 98 -14.52 -18.60 -0.52
N LEU A 99 -14.40 -18.20 0.75
CA LEU A 99 -15.16 -17.07 1.31
C LEU A 99 -14.66 -15.72 0.79
N ALA A 100 -13.35 -15.59 0.58
CA ALA A 100 -12.74 -14.38 0.03
C ALA A 100 -13.27 -14.06 -1.37
N LYS A 101 -13.53 -15.06 -2.19
CA LYS A 101 -14.08 -14.92 -3.54
C LYS A 101 -15.53 -14.42 -3.54
N TYR A 102 -16.36 -14.91 -2.62
CA TYR A 102 -17.79 -14.54 -2.52
C TYR A 102 -18.02 -13.17 -1.89
N LEU A 103 -17.13 -12.75 -0.98
CA LEU A 103 -17.32 -11.51 -0.24
C LEU A 103 -16.62 -10.29 -0.86
N ASN A 104 -15.96 -10.48 -2.04
CA ASN A 104 -15.19 -9.42 -2.70
C ASN A 104 -14.22 -8.71 -1.72
N LEU A 105 -13.76 -9.46 -0.71
CA LEU A 105 -12.88 -9.02 0.35
C LEU A 105 -11.44 -9.09 -0.17
N GLY A 106 -11.11 -8.17 -1.07
CA GLY A 106 -9.75 -8.07 -1.57
C GLY A 106 -8.74 -7.98 -0.42
N LEU A 107 -7.57 -8.51 -0.63
CA LEU A 107 -6.34 -8.43 0.18
C LEU A 107 -5.91 -6.99 0.53
N ALA A 108 -6.74 -6.05 0.32
CA ALA A 108 -6.48 -4.69 -0.08
C ALA A 108 -6.71 -3.65 1.03
N VAL A 109 -6.59 -4.02 2.31
CA VAL A 109 -6.80 -3.04 3.38
C VAL A 109 -5.75 -1.93 3.32
N CYS A 110 -4.46 -2.26 3.18
CA CYS A 110 -3.38 -1.28 3.09
C CYS A 110 -3.32 -0.64 1.69
N SER A 111 -3.41 -1.45 0.65
CA SER A 111 -3.37 -0.98 -0.73
C SER A 111 -4.64 -0.23 -1.16
N GLU A 112 -5.81 -0.58 -0.62
CA GLU A 112 -7.03 0.22 -0.80
C GLU A 112 -6.90 1.62 -0.22
N LEU A 113 -6.24 1.79 0.94
CA LEU A 113 -6.00 3.11 1.51
C LEU A 113 -5.08 3.93 0.60
N THR A 114 -3.99 3.33 0.11
CA THR A 114 -3.07 3.96 -0.83
C THR A 114 -3.77 4.31 -2.14
N ALA A 115 -4.51 3.37 -2.72
CA ALA A 115 -5.27 3.59 -3.94
C ALA A 115 -6.38 4.66 -3.75
N LYS A 116 -7.03 4.68 -2.58
CA LYS A 116 -8.04 5.68 -2.25
C LYS A 116 -7.43 7.08 -2.12
N PHE A 117 -6.22 7.18 -1.55
CA PHE A 117 -5.48 8.44 -1.55
C PHE A 117 -5.23 8.93 -2.98
N LEU A 118 -4.71 8.08 -3.87
CA LEU A 118 -4.47 8.42 -5.28
C LEU A 118 -5.77 8.79 -6.03
N TYR A 119 -6.85 8.05 -5.79
CA TYR A 119 -8.17 8.36 -6.34
C TYR A 119 -8.67 9.73 -5.86
N ARG A 120 -8.57 10.03 -4.57
CA ARG A 120 -8.97 11.33 -4.01
C ARG A 120 -8.07 12.47 -4.47
N ALA A 121 -6.81 12.19 -4.75
CA ALA A 121 -5.89 13.12 -5.40
C ALA A 121 -6.26 13.40 -6.87
N GLY A 122 -7.03 12.53 -7.52
CA GLY A 122 -7.37 12.61 -8.95
C GLY A 122 -6.33 11.98 -9.86
N LEU A 123 -5.48 11.09 -9.32
CA LEU A 123 -4.40 10.41 -10.03
C LEU A 123 -4.74 8.95 -10.37
N LEU A 124 -5.89 8.48 -9.94
CA LEU A 124 -6.38 7.12 -10.18
C LEU A 124 -7.89 7.16 -10.39
N ASP A 125 -8.40 6.46 -11.39
CA ASP A 125 -9.83 6.45 -11.73
C ASP A 125 -10.65 5.51 -10.83
N TYR A 126 -10.01 4.46 -10.31
CA TYR A 126 -10.69 3.44 -9.51
C TYR A 126 -9.77 2.82 -8.46
N TRP A 127 -10.22 2.76 -7.21
CA TRP A 127 -9.40 2.36 -6.05
C TRP A 127 -9.76 1.02 -5.41
N LYS A 128 -11.02 0.54 -5.59
CA LYS A 128 -11.49 -0.69 -4.91
C LYS A 128 -10.77 -1.92 -5.46
N GLY A 129 -10.49 -2.88 -4.58
CA GLY A 129 -9.89 -4.17 -4.96
C GLY A 129 -8.44 -4.09 -5.43
N LYS A 130 -7.74 -2.96 -5.23
CA LYS A 130 -6.31 -2.86 -5.50
C LYS A 130 -5.52 -3.60 -4.44
N ASN A 131 -4.62 -4.49 -4.85
CA ASN A 131 -3.69 -5.19 -3.98
C ASN A 131 -2.29 -4.52 -4.00
N PRO A 132 -1.34 -4.89 -3.12
CA PRO A 132 -0.01 -4.29 -3.12
C PRO A 132 0.77 -4.47 -4.42
N ASP A 133 0.59 -5.59 -5.12
CA ASP A 133 1.22 -5.81 -6.43
C ASP A 133 0.64 -4.89 -7.51
N ASP A 134 -0.68 -4.61 -7.48
CA ASP A 134 -1.27 -3.62 -8.40
C ASP A 134 -0.62 -2.24 -8.23
N ILE A 135 -0.31 -1.84 -6.97
CA ILE A 135 0.39 -0.58 -6.71
C ILE A 135 1.83 -0.63 -7.21
N ALA A 136 2.55 -1.75 -7.01
CA ALA A 136 3.89 -1.94 -7.53
C ALA A 136 3.92 -1.93 -9.07
N ASP A 137 2.96 -2.60 -9.69
CA ASP A 137 2.79 -2.61 -11.15
C ASP A 137 2.53 -1.21 -11.73
N MET A 138 1.74 -0.39 -11.03
CA MET A 138 1.54 1.01 -11.43
C MET A 138 2.86 1.78 -11.42
N ILE A 139 3.67 1.62 -10.37
CA ILE A 139 4.97 2.28 -10.24
C ILE A 139 5.93 1.82 -11.34
N HIS A 140 5.98 0.54 -11.66
CA HIS A 140 6.90 0.00 -12.65
C HIS A 140 6.46 0.23 -14.10
N LYS A 141 5.15 0.14 -14.38
CA LYS A 141 4.64 0.03 -15.76
C LYS A 141 4.04 1.32 -16.30
N TRP A 142 3.58 2.24 -15.45
CA TRP A 142 2.91 3.44 -15.92
C TRP A 142 3.89 4.60 -16.14
N LYS A 143 3.81 5.24 -17.30
CA LYS A 143 4.72 6.33 -17.73
C LYS A 143 4.70 7.56 -16.82
N ASN A 144 3.61 7.78 -16.10
CA ASN A 144 3.43 8.90 -15.19
C ASN A 144 3.97 8.64 -13.77
N TRP A 145 4.66 7.51 -13.56
CA TRP A 145 5.37 7.21 -12.32
C TRP A 145 6.88 7.27 -12.50
N GLU A 146 7.56 7.57 -11.42
CA GLU A 146 9.01 7.61 -11.29
C GLU A 146 9.40 6.73 -10.10
N ILE A 147 10.33 5.80 -10.30
CA ILE A 147 10.91 5.00 -9.21
C ILE A 147 11.95 5.86 -8.50
N ILE A 148 11.69 6.18 -7.24
CA ILE A 148 12.62 6.95 -6.38
C ILE A 148 13.63 6.02 -5.73
N PHE A 149 13.18 4.83 -5.30
CA PHE A 149 14.04 3.82 -4.70
C PHE A 149 13.42 2.43 -4.86
N GLU A 150 14.27 1.45 -5.15
CA GLU A 150 13.92 0.04 -5.08
C GLU A 150 15.10 -0.75 -4.53
N GLY A 151 14.91 -1.46 -3.42
CA GLY A 151 15.97 -2.21 -2.79
C GLY A 151 15.72 -2.46 -1.31
N VAL A 152 16.75 -2.95 -0.63
CA VAL A 152 16.73 -3.16 0.83
C VAL A 152 17.18 -1.89 1.54
N LEU A 153 16.36 -1.37 2.46
CA LEU A 153 16.75 -0.24 3.30
C LEU A 153 17.90 -0.64 4.21
N LYS A 154 19.01 0.12 4.15
CA LYS A 154 20.21 -0.17 4.94
C LYS A 154 19.96 0.00 6.44
N ASN A 155 20.71 -0.73 7.23
CA ASN A 155 20.84 -0.52 8.66
C ASN A 155 21.96 0.50 8.85
N ASP A 156 21.62 1.77 8.96
CA ASP A 156 22.57 2.78 9.45
C ASP A 156 22.57 2.79 10.97
#